data_fe0b445658d023ddc55a0550e9f68db8
#
_entry.id   fe0b445658d023ddc55a0550e9f68db8
#
_cell.length_a   1.000
_cell.length_b   1.000
_cell.length_c   1.000
_cell.angle_alpha   90.00
_cell.angle_beta   90.00
_cell.angle_gamma   90.00
#
_symmetry.space_group_name_H-M   'P 1'
#
loop_
_entity.id
_entity.type
_entity.pdbx_description
1 polymer ?
#
loop_
_entity_poly.entity_id
_entity_poly.type
_entity_poly.pdbx_seq_one_letter_code
_entity_poly.pdbx_strand_id
1 'polypeptide(L)'
;MNNLVFHELHQKSRLSIKEVNEVLKAHGLYSSQYSILFCLKRFGSMTQTEIWQYLNVEAPTVTRTLTRLEKSGWIVRKAGSDKRERIVYLSPQAKKKLPEIQQEIERLEENLLIALSDSEQDQLISLLKKICKSTEKGEMNDEPAGANLD
;
A
#
# COMPACT_ATOMS: atom_id res chain seq x y z
N MET A 1 -7.14 9.50 -29.74
CA MET A 1 -6.50 9.37 -28.40
C MET A 1 -7.55 9.64 -27.33
N ASN A 2 -7.68 8.74 -26.39
CA ASN A 2 -8.73 8.88 -25.37
C ASN A 2 -8.15 9.53 -24.09
N ASN A 3 -8.44 10.81 -23.91
CA ASN A 3 -7.97 11.57 -22.74
C ASN A 3 -8.71 11.23 -21.44
N LEU A 4 -9.71 10.35 -21.50
CA LEU A 4 -10.52 9.98 -20.34
C LEU A 4 -9.90 8.92 -19.44
N VAL A 5 -8.88 8.20 -19.90
CA VAL A 5 -8.26 7.11 -19.11
C VAL A 5 -7.79 7.60 -17.75
N PHE A 6 -6.95 8.61 -17.71
CA PHE A 6 -6.45 9.16 -16.43
C PHE A 6 -7.55 9.91 -15.66
N HIS A 7 -8.47 10.55 -16.34
CA HIS A 7 -9.64 11.17 -15.68
C HIS A 7 -10.43 10.11 -14.88
N GLU A 8 -10.81 9.01 -15.53
CA GLU A 8 -11.53 7.92 -14.87
C GLU A 8 -10.71 7.26 -13.76
N LEU A 9 -9.43 7.02 -14.02
CA LEU A 9 -8.52 6.44 -13.03
C LEU A 9 -8.43 7.31 -11.77
N HIS A 10 -8.25 8.62 -11.93
CA HIS A 10 -8.19 9.56 -10.81
C HIS A 10 -9.53 9.65 -10.06
N GLN A 11 -10.65 9.67 -10.77
CA GLN A 11 -11.99 9.70 -10.15
C GLN A 11 -12.23 8.43 -9.31
N LYS A 12 -11.94 7.26 -9.86
CA LYS A 12 -12.12 6.00 -9.15
C LYS A 12 -11.13 5.85 -7.98
N SER A 13 -9.91 6.34 -8.15
CA SER A 13 -8.92 6.38 -7.07
C SER A 13 -9.41 7.23 -5.90
N ARG A 14 -9.88 8.46 -6.16
CA ARG A 14 -10.42 9.35 -5.11
C ARG A 14 -11.63 8.75 -4.41
N LEU A 15 -12.55 8.18 -5.18
CA LEU A 15 -13.77 7.55 -4.63
C LEU A 15 -13.42 6.35 -3.75
N SER A 16 -12.57 5.46 -4.23
CA SER A 16 -12.16 4.27 -3.46
C SER A 16 -11.40 4.65 -2.18
N ILE A 17 -10.52 5.64 -2.23
CA ILE A 17 -9.80 6.15 -1.05
C ILE A 17 -10.77 6.73 -0.02
N LYS A 18 -11.77 7.46 -0.46
CA LYS A 18 -12.81 8.00 0.42
C LYS A 18 -13.56 6.89 1.16
N GLU A 19 -13.97 5.85 0.45
CA GLU A 19 -14.67 4.70 1.04
C GLU A 19 -13.77 3.92 2.00
N VAL A 20 -12.50 3.69 1.63
CA VAL A 20 -11.52 3.04 2.49
C VAL A 20 -11.30 3.85 3.78
N ASN A 21 -11.19 5.16 3.70
CA ASN A 21 -11.02 6.01 4.87
C ASN A 21 -12.21 5.92 5.84
N GLU A 22 -13.43 5.77 5.33
CA GLU A 22 -14.61 5.57 6.20
C GLU A 22 -14.50 4.27 7.01
N VAL A 23 -14.03 3.18 6.40
CA VAL A 23 -13.78 1.91 7.11
C VAL A 23 -12.64 2.07 8.12
N LEU A 24 -11.54 2.66 7.72
CA LEU A 24 -10.34 2.80 8.54
C LEU A 24 -10.52 3.74 9.74
N LYS A 25 -11.45 4.67 9.66
CA LYS A 25 -11.75 5.65 10.71
C LYS A 25 -12.04 4.99 12.06
N ALA A 26 -12.77 3.87 12.07
CA ALA A 26 -13.06 3.10 13.28
C ALA A 26 -11.80 2.52 13.95
N HIS A 27 -10.71 2.38 13.19
CA HIS A 27 -9.42 1.85 13.66
C HIS A 27 -8.37 2.94 13.91
N GLY A 28 -8.76 4.23 13.76
CA GLY A 28 -7.83 5.35 13.91
C GLY A 28 -6.79 5.45 12.81
N LEU A 29 -7.09 4.94 11.62
CA LEU A 29 -6.18 4.91 10.48
C LEU A 29 -6.70 5.73 9.29
N TYR A 30 -5.78 6.12 8.43
CA TYR A 30 -6.03 6.68 7.10
C TYR A 30 -5.48 5.74 6.03
N SER A 31 -5.98 5.87 4.80
CA SER A 31 -5.55 5.03 3.67
C SER A 31 -4.04 5.08 3.42
N SER A 32 -3.41 6.25 3.59
CA SER A 32 -1.95 6.42 3.46
C SER A 32 -1.17 5.62 4.51
N GLN A 33 -1.71 5.46 5.70
CA GLN A 33 -1.14 4.62 6.77
C GLN A 33 -1.38 3.14 6.48
N TYR A 34 -2.61 2.80 6.11
CA TYR A 34 -2.97 1.42 5.81
C TYR A 34 -2.17 0.84 4.63
N SER A 35 -1.88 1.62 3.60
CA SER A 35 -1.06 1.16 2.47
C SER A 35 0.34 0.74 2.90
N ILE A 36 0.94 1.41 3.87
CA ILE A 36 2.23 1.01 4.45
C ILE A 36 2.08 -0.29 5.24
N LEU A 37 1.07 -0.39 6.10
CA LEU A 37 0.82 -1.59 6.89
C LEU A 37 0.53 -2.81 6.00
N PHE A 38 -0.20 -2.61 4.92
CA PHE A 38 -0.47 -3.62 3.92
C PHE A 38 0.82 -4.14 3.27
N CYS A 39 1.73 -3.25 2.86
CA CYS A 39 3.03 -3.63 2.31
C CYS A 39 3.84 -4.46 3.30
N LEU A 40 3.91 -4.03 4.55
CA LEU A 40 4.66 -4.74 5.60
C LEU A 40 4.06 -6.12 5.89
N LYS A 41 2.74 -6.26 5.81
CA LYS A 41 2.10 -7.55 5.96
C LYS A 41 2.40 -8.47 4.77
N ARG A 42 2.36 -7.93 3.55
CA ARG A 42 2.55 -8.71 2.32
C ARG A 42 4.00 -9.13 2.13
N PHE A 43 4.95 -8.22 2.33
CA PHE A 43 6.36 -8.41 2.00
C PHE A 43 7.26 -8.65 3.20
N GLY A 44 6.75 -8.50 4.42
CA GLY A 44 7.56 -8.52 5.63
C GLY A 44 8.21 -7.17 5.92
N SER A 45 9.25 -7.17 6.74
CA SER A 45 9.98 -5.94 7.05
C SER A 45 10.59 -5.31 5.80
N MET A 46 10.55 -3.99 5.75
CA MET A 46 11.05 -3.19 4.62
C MET A 46 11.88 -2.02 5.14
N THR A 47 12.87 -1.59 4.36
CA THR A 47 13.52 -0.31 4.62
C THR A 47 12.58 0.84 4.25
N GLN A 48 12.79 2.02 4.83
CA GLN A 48 12.01 3.21 4.47
C GLN A 48 12.14 3.54 2.98
N THR A 49 13.32 3.34 2.41
CA THR A 49 13.59 3.53 0.98
C THR A 49 12.77 2.57 0.12
N GLU A 50 12.72 1.30 0.47
CA GLU A 50 11.90 0.31 -0.24
C GLU A 50 10.41 0.69 -0.20
N ILE A 51 9.93 1.20 0.94
CA ILE A 51 8.53 1.60 1.09
C ILE A 51 8.17 2.76 0.15
N TRP A 52 8.96 3.86 0.18
CA TRP A 52 8.59 5.01 -0.65
C TRP A 52 8.79 4.76 -2.14
N GLN A 53 9.76 3.92 -2.51
CA GLN A 53 9.96 3.51 -3.90
C GLN A 53 8.79 2.63 -4.39
N TYR A 54 8.41 1.62 -3.62
CA TYR A 54 7.32 0.72 -3.99
C TYR A 54 5.97 1.45 -4.11
N LEU A 55 5.67 2.32 -3.17
CA LEU A 55 4.40 3.07 -3.15
C LEU A 55 4.37 4.26 -4.12
N ASN A 56 5.51 4.61 -4.73
CA ASN A 56 5.63 5.82 -5.56
C ASN A 56 5.19 7.09 -4.81
N VAL A 57 5.57 7.19 -3.54
CA VAL A 57 5.29 8.32 -2.66
C VAL A 57 6.60 8.99 -2.29
N GLU A 58 6.59 10.29 -2.12
CA GLU A 58 7.79 11.06 -1.77
C GLU A 58 8.34 10.66 -0.40
N ALA A 59 9.67 10.54 -0.30
CA ALA A 59 10.36 10.10 0.92
C ALA A 59 9.97 10.92 2.16
N PRO A 60 9.88 12.25 2.16
CA PRO A 60 9.45 13.02 3.33
C PRO A 60 8.03 12.70 3.78
N THR A 61 7.11 12.43 2.85
CA THR A 61 5.73 12.05 3.16
C THR A 61 5.69 10.70 3.87
N VAL A 62 6.44 9.72 3.37
CA VAL A 62 6.53 8.39 4.02
C VAL A 62 7.15 8.52 5.40
N THR A 63 8.21 9.28 5.56
CA THR A 63 8.86 9.50 6.87
C THR A 63 7.88 10.06 7.89
N ARG A 64 7.08 11.06 7.53
CA ARG A 64 6.05 11.62 8.41
C ARG A 64 4.97 10.58 8.78
N THR A 65 4.52 9.82 7.80
CA THR A 65 3.52 8.79 8.02
C THR A 65 4.05 7.68 8.94
N LEU A 66 5.28 7.24 8.73
CA LEU A 66 5.95 6.26 9.60
C LEU A 66 6.11 6.78 11.04
N THR A 67 6.46 8.04 11.22
CA THR A 67 6.57 8.64 12.54
C THR A 67 5.23 8.60 13.29
N ARG A 68 4.12 8.89 12.62
CA ARG A 68 2.77 8.78 13.19
C ARG A 68 2.38 7.34 13.51
N LEU A 69 2.70 6.40 12.62
CA LEU A 69 2.43 4.98 12.82
C LEU A 69 3.23 4.40 14.00
N GLU A 70 4.48 4.81 14.16
CA GLU A 70 5.31 4.39 15.28
C GLU A 70 4.77 4.94 16.60
N LYS A 71 4.40 6.22 16.61
CA LYS A 71 3.81 6.87 17.79
C LYS A 71 2.49 6.24 18.21
N SER A 72 1.69 5.78 17.25
CA SER A 72 0.41 5.10 17.51
C SER A 72 0.56 3.60 17.80
N GLY A 73 1.76 3.06 17.77
CA GLY A 73 2.03 1.66 18.13
C GLY A 73 1.79 0.64 17.03
N TRP A 74 1.70 1.06 15.75
CA TRP A 74 1.50 0.15 14.63
C TRP A 74 2.79 -0.44 14.09
N ILE A 75 3.88 0.30 14.17
CA ILE A 75 5.19 -0.13 13.64
C ILE A 75 6.30 0.12 14.65
N VAL A 76 7.43 -0.55 14.41
CA VAL A 76 8.70 -0.33 15.08
C VAL A 76 9.75 -0.07 14.00
N ARG A 77 10.60 0.92 14.21
CA ARG A 77 11.74 1.18 13.33
C ARG A 77 13.03 0.82 14.04
N LYS A 78 13.90 0.10 13.36
CA LYS A 78 15.23 -0.30 13.88
C LYS A 78 16.31 0.08 12.90
N ALA A 79 17.53 0.33 13.39
CA ALA A 79 18.69 0.52 12.54
C ALA A 79 18.99 -0.77 11.77
N GLY A 80 19.30 -0.61 10.47
CA GLY A 80 19.78 -1.71 9.64
C GLY A 80 21.28 -1.98 9.83
N SER A 81 21.84 -2.82 8.94
CA SER A 81 23.29 -3.11 8.89
C SER A 81 24.11 -1.87 8.54
N ASP A 82 23.56 -0.95 7.77
CA ASP A 82 24.09 0.40 7.55
C ASP A 82 23.38 1.38 8.50
N LYS A 83 24.14 2.25 9.19
CA LYS A 83 23.61 3.25 10.12
C LYS A 83 22.61 4.23 9.48
N ARG A 84 22.59 4.32 8.15
CA ARG A 84 21.68 5.16 7.38
C ARG A 84 20.34 4.49 7.08
N GLU A 85 20.28 3.16 7.19
CA GLU A 85 19.07 2.40 6.93
C GLU A 85 18.18 2.34 8.17
N ARG A 86 16.90 2.58 7.95
CA ARG A 86 15.83 2.32 8.92
C ARG A 86 14.98 1.19 8.40
N ILE A 87 14.91 0.09 9.14
CA ILE A 87 14.05 -1.05 8.83
C ILE A 87 12.76 -0.93 9.62
N VAL A 88 11.65 -1.08 8.92
CA VAL A 88 10.29 -0.94 9.46
C VAL A 88 9.67 -2.31 9.66
N TYR A 89 9.14 -2.56 10.83
CA TYR A 89 8.47 -3.79 11.23
C TYR A 89 7.06 -3.49 11.72
N LEU A 90 6.14 -4.40 11.45
CA LEU A 90 4.84 -4.38 12.15
C LEU A 90 5.06 -4.68 13.63
N SER A 91 4.39 -3.93 14.50
CA SER A 91 4.36 -4.25 15.92
C SER A 91 3.56 -5.54 16.18
N PRO A 92 3.79 -6.24 17.32
CA PRO A 92 2.96 -7.40 17.68
C PRO A 92 1.46 -7.07 17.74
N GLN A 93 1.10 -5.87 18.20
CA GLN A 93 -0.29 -5.41 18.22
C GLN A 93 -0.88 -5.24 16.83
N ALA A 94 -0.10 -4.68 15.89
CA ALA A 94 -0.52 -4.54 14.50
C ALA A 94 -0.77 -5.91 13.86
N LYS A 95 0.09 -6.87 14.09
CA LYS A 95 -0.07 -8.24 13.57
C LYS A 95 -1.37 -8.89 14.04
N LYS A 96 -1.85 -8.56 15.24
CA LYS A 96 -3.12 -9.08 15.77
C LYS A 96 -4.34 -8.36 15.19
N LYS A 97 -4.25 -7.05 14.95
CA LYS A 97 -5.37 -6.23 14.51
C LYS A 97 -5.58 -6.20 12.99
N LEU A 98 -4.49 -6.28 12.23
CA LEU A 98 -4.54 -6.15 10.76
C LEU A 98 -5.44 -7.18 10.06
N PRO A 99 -5.51 -8.46 10.46
CA PRO A 99 -6.39 -9.42 9.80
C PRO A 99 -7.86 -9.00 9.76
N GLU A 100 -8.38 -8.45 10.85
CA GLU A 100 -9.76 -7.95 10.94
C GLU A 100 -9.96 -6.74 10.03
N ILE A 101 -9.05 -5.77 10.09
CA ILE A 101 -9.09 -4.57 9.24
C ILE A 101 -9.02 -4.96 7.77
N GLN A 102 -8.14 -5.88 7.42
CA GLN A 102 -7.98 -6.37 6.06
C GLN A 102 -9.28 -7.01 5.55
N GLN A 103 -9.95 -7.81 6.36
CA GLN A 103 -11.24 -8.40 5.98
C GLN A 103 -12.31 -7.34 5.70
N GLU A 104 -12.37 -6.28 6.51
CA GLU A 104 -13.30 -5.18 6.27
C GLU A 104 -13.00 -4.44 4.97
N ILE A 105 -11.73 -4.21 4.68
CA ILE A 105 -11.29 -3.58 3.42
C ILE A 105 -11.61 -4.49 2.23
N GLU A 106 -11.32 -5.79 2.32
CA GLU A 106 -11.61 -6.76 1.25
C GLU A 106 -13.11 -6.81 0.92
N ARG A 107 -13.98 -6.79 1.92
CA ARG A 107 -15.44 -6.73 1.70
C ARG A 107 -15.87 -5.44 0.99
N LEU A 108 -15.28 -4.32 1.36
CA LEU A 108 -15.52 -3.05 0.68
C LEU A 108 -15.06 -3.12 -0.78
N GLU A 109 -13.85 -3.62 -1.02
CA GLU A 109 -13.29 -3.74 -2.37
C GLU A 109 -14.12 -4.68 -3.25
N GLU A 110 -14.59 -5.81 -2.72
CA GLU A 110 -15.52 -6.70 -3.41
C GLU A 110 -16.79 -5.98 -3.84
N ASN A 111 -17.37 -5.15 -2.97
CA ASN A 111 -18.53 -4.34 -3.29
C ASN A 111 -18.24 -3.29 -4.37
N LEU A 112 -17.08 -2.65 -4.31
CA LEU A 112 -16.69 -1.65 -5.31
C LEU A 112 -16.45 -2.28 -6.70
N LEU A 113 -16.08 -3.56 -6.73
CA LEU A 113 -15.78 -4.30 -7.95
C LEU A 113 -16.95 -5.19 -8.42
N ILE A 114 -18.11 -5.10 -7.79
CA ILE A 114 -19.22 -6.03 -8.01
C ILE A 114 -19.72 -6.08 -9.47
N ALA A 115 -19.55 -4.97 -10.19
CA ALA A 115 -19.94 -4.90 -11.61
C ALA A 115 -18.94 -5.57 -12.56
N LEU A 116 -17.76 -5.97 -12.07
CA LEU A 116 -16.73 -6.64 -12.85
C LEU A 116 -16.71 -8.13 -12.55
N SER A 117 -16.66 -8.94 -13.59
CA SER A 117 -16.39 -10.38 -13.45
C SER A 117 -14.95 -10.60 -12.97
N ASP A 118 -14.64 -11.78 -12.45
CA ASP A 118 -13.28 -12.16 -12.03
C ASP A 118 -12.30 -12.01 -13.19
N SER A 119 -12.70 -12.43 -14.39
CA SER A 119 -11.87 -12.25 -15.61
C SER A 119 -11.61 -10.79 -15.94
N GLU A 120 -12.62 -9.93 -15.80
CA GLU A 120 -12.48 -8.50 -16.03
C GLU A 120 -11.58 -7.85 -14.98
N GLN A 121 -11.64 -8.29 -13.73
CA GLN A 121 -10.75 -7.82 -12.65
C GLN A 121 -9.28 -8.19 -12.95
N ASP A 122 -9.00 -9.43 -13.37
CA ASP A 122 -7.68 -9.88 -13.77
C ASP A 122 -7.15 -9.07 -14.97
N GLN A 123 -8.01 -8.82 -15.94
CA GLN A 123 -7.67 -8.01 -17.10
C GLN A 123 -7.35 -6.56 -16.71
N LEU A 124 -8.12 -5.99 -15.80
CA LEU A 124 -7.87 -4.63 -15.30
C LEU A 124 -6.51 -4.53 -14.60
N ILE A 125 -6.17 -5.49 -13.74
CA ILE A 125 -4.85 -5.55 -13.08
C ILE A 125 -3.74 -5.60 -14.13
N SER A 126 -3.86 -6.45 -15.14
CA SER A 126 -2.88 -6.59 -16.22
C SER A 126 -2.71 -5.29 -17.01
N LEU A 127 -3.80 -4.58 -17.28
CA LEU A 127 -3.78 -3.30 -18.00
C LEU A 127 -3.16 -2.18 -17.15
N LEU A 128 -3.50 -2.11 -15.87
CA LEU A 128 -2.92 -1.14 -14.94
C LEU A 128 -1.39 -1.31 -14.84
N LYS A 129 -0.90 -2.56 -14.82
CA LYS A 129 0.53 -2.86 -14.79
C LYS A 129 1.27 -2.40 -16.06
N LYS A 130 0.59 -2.22 -17.19
CA LYS A 130 1.17 -1.71 -18.42
C LYS A 130 1.30 -0.19 -18.45
N ILE A 131 0.48 0.51 -17.70
CA ILE A 131 0.52 1.98 -17.64
C ILE A 131 1.83 2.42 -16.99
N CYS A 132 2.47 3.44 -17.54
CA CYS A 132 3.74 4.02 -17.10
C CYS A 132 4.99 3.14 -17.25
N LYS A 133 4.91 1.95 -17.84
CA LYS A 133 6.10 1.11 -18.07
C LYS A 133 7.24 1.81 -18.81
N SER A 134 6.93 2.70 -19.72
CA SER A 134 7.93 3.45 -20.48
C SER A 134 8.70 4.49 -19.64
N THR A 135 8.21 4.83 -18.46
CA THR A 135 8.84 5.81 -17.56
C THR A 135 9.64 5.16 -16.44
N GLU A 136 9.46 3.85 -16.23
CA GLU A 136 10.24 3.09 -15.26
C GLU A 136 11.66 2.88 -15.80
N LYS A 137 12.62 3.56 -15.20
CA LYS A 137 14.05 3.35 -15.48
C LYS A 137 14.54 2.17 -14.66
N GLY A 138 14.65 1.01 -15.30
CA GLY A 138 15.16 -0.22 -14.72
C GLY A 138 14.06 -1.17 -14.27
N GLU A 139 14.37 -2.44 -14.30
CA GLU A 139 13.51 -3.52 -13.84
C GLU A 139 13.21 -3.34 -12.35
N MET A 140 12.13 -2.64 -12.04
CA MET A 140 11.53 -2.80 -10.72
C MET A 140 10.72 -4.09 -10.78
N ASN A 141 11.25 -5.14 -10.16
CA ASN A 141 10.45 -6.30 -9.83
C ASN A 141 9.22 -5.81 -9.06
N ASP A 142 8.06 -6.36 -9.33
CA ASP A 142 6.79 -6.05 -8.64
C ASP A 142 6.88 -6.31 -7.12
N GLU A 143 7.98 -6.86 -6.64
CA GLU A 143 8.24 -7.18 -5.24
C GLU A 143 9.52 -6.49 -4.75
N PRO A 144 9.53 -5.91 -3.55
CA PRO A 144 10.74 -5.38 -2.95
C PRO A 144 11.76 -6.49 -2.65
N ALA A 145 13.04 -6.16 -2.80
CA ALA A 145 14.13 -7.07 -2.45
C ALA A 145 14.04 -7.45 -0.96
N GLY A 146 13.91 -8.73 -0.65
CA GLY A 146 13.81 -9.22 0.72
C GLY A 146 12.41 -9.71 1.12
N ALA A 147 11.49 -9.83 0.18
CA ALA A 147 10.23 -10.54 0.42
C ALA A 147 10.54 -12.00 0.83
N ASN A 148 10.46 -12.29 2.11
CA ASN A 148 10.50 -13.66 2.60
C ASN A 148 9.12 -14.27 2.40
N LEU A 149 9.06 -15.19 1.46
CA LEU A 149 7.94 -16.11 1.30
C LEU A 149 8.07 -17.19 2.40
N ASP A 150 7.48 -16.94 3.54
CA ASP A 150 7.16 -17.96 4.53
C ASP A 150 5.67 -18.24 4.52
#